data_c8ca889d2dc1838c90215a3621c91a27
#
_entry.id   c8ca889d2dc1838c90215a3621c91a27
#
_cell.length_a   1.000
_cell.length_b   1.000
_cell.length_c   1.000
_cell.angle_alpha   90.00
_cell.angle_beta   90.00
_cell.angle_gamma   90.00
#
_symmetry.space_group_name_H-M   'P 1'
#
loop_
_entity.id
_entity.type
_entity.pdbx_description
1 polymer ?
#
loop_
_entity_poly.entity_id
_entity_poly.type
_entity_poly.pdbx_seq_one_letter_code
_entity_poly.pdbx_strand_id
1 'polypeptide(L)'
;MGSPLGPLFAKAFMVNFEKIHMEKLKELGIKIWLRYVDNIFATLDNPVAAKTILQFLNTRHPNIKFTIEKEGEKKRNTLPFLDTRVIRNVDKYITSVYHKPTFTGVYLNWKSLTARKYKIGLINCLLNRIWRICTTQKHRDEEVSKLKLILAKNEYPDEIITKTIDKYISRITLNT
;
A
#
# COMPACT_ATOMS: atom_id res chain seq x y z
N MET A 1 4.35 -16.86 -17.54
CA MET A 1 5.31 -16.26 -16.59
C MET A 1 6.09 -17.41 -15.98
N GLY A 2 7.42 -17.38 -15.97
CA GLY A 2 8.22 -18.52 -15.46
C GLY A 2 9.73 -18.31 -15.59
N SER A 3 10.19 -17.34 -16.40
CA SER A 3 11.61 -17.05 -16.48
C SER A 3 12.07 -16.23 -15.27
N PRO A 4 13.12 -16.67 -14.55
CA PRO A 4 13.72 -15.86 -13.46
C PRO A 4 14.25 -14.50 -13.93
N LEU A 5 14.57 -14.37 -15.21
CA LEU A 5 15.08 -13.13 -15.82
C LEU A 5 13.97 -12.13 -16.19
N GLY A 6 12.70 -12.58 -16.30
CA GLY A 6 11.59 -11.72 -16.69
C GLY A 6 11.45 -10.46 -15.83
N PRO A 7 11.39 -10.56 -14.51
CA PRO A 7 11.31 -9.39 -13.63
C PRO A 7 12.52 -8.45 -13.74
N LEU A 8 13.72 -9.01 -13.98
CA LEU A 8 14.96 -8.24 -14.13
C LEU A 8 14.92 -7.40 -15.42
N PHE A 9 14.55 -8.01 -16.54
CA PHE A 9 14.42 -7.30 -17.82
C PHE A 9 13.30 -6.26 -17.77
N ALA A 10 12.15 -6.56 -17.18
CA ALA A 10 11.07 -5.62 -17.00
C ALA A 10 11.53 -4.41 -16.16
N LYS A 11 12.27 -4.64 -15.08
CA LYS A 11 12.86 -3.58 -14.26
C LYS A 11 13.84 -2.72 -15.04
N ALA A 12 14.78 -3.36 -15.76
CA ALA A 12 15.79 -2.66 -16.58
C ALA A 12 15.13 -1.81 -17.67
N PHE A 13 14.11 -2.35 -18.35
CA PHE A 13 13.34 -1.64 -19.35
C PHE A 13 12.67 -0.39 -18.74
N MET A 14 11.95 -0.55 -17.62
CA MET A 14 11.25 0.56 -16.99
C MET A 14 12.20 1.64 -16.45
N VAL A 15 13.35 1.26 -15.92
CA VAL A 15 14.40 2.21 -15.49
C VAL A 15 14.92 3.02 -16.67
N ASN A 16 15.17 2.37 -17.81
CA ASN A 16 15.61 3.06 -19.03
C ASN A 16 14.50 3.98 -19.58
N PHE A 17 13.26 3.51 -19.63
CA PHE A 17 12.10 4.29 -20.04
C PHE A 17 11.96 5.57 -19.19
N GLU A 18 12.07 5.44 -17.86
CA GLU A 18 12.04 6.57 -16.94
C GLU A 18 13.19 7.54 -17.20
N LYS A 19 14.41 7.03 -17.38
CA LYS A 19 15.60 7.83 -17.62
C LYS A 19 15.45 8.73 -18.85
N ILE A 20 14.91 8.18 -19.93
CA ILE A 20 14.70 8.89 -21.20
C ILE A 20 13.62 9.99 -21.09
N HIS A 21 12.56 9.72 -20.32
CA HIS A 21 11.36 10.58 -20.33
C HIS A 21 11.22 11.48 -19.09
N MET A 22 12.05 11.31 -18.07
CA MET A 22 11.90 12.01 -16.78
C MET A 22 12.01 13.54 -16.90
N GLU A 23 12.91 14.04 -17.73
CA GLU A 23 13.06 15.50 -17.94
C GLU A 23 11.76 16.08 -18.48
N LYS A 24 11.21 15.46 -19.52
CA LYS A 24 9.92 15.90 -20.09
C LYS A 24 8.75 15.80 -19.13
N LEU A 25 8.73 14.77 -18.28
CA LEU A 25 7.72 14.60 -17.24
C LEU A 25 7.81 15.69 -16.17
N LYS A 26 9.02 16.12 -15.80
CA LYS A 26 9.24 17.26 -14.89
C LYS A 26 8.76 18.58 -15.52
N GLU A 27 9.06 18.83 -16.80
CA GLU A 27 8.55 19.99 -17.52
C GLU A 27 7.01 20.03 -17.59
N LEU A 28 6.37 18.86 -17.63
CA LEU A 28 4.91 18.73 -17.59
C LEU A 28 4.31 18.88 -16.18
N GLY A 29 5.15 19.14 -15.16
CA GLY A 29 4.73 19.46 -13.80
C GLY A 29 4.76 18.30 -12.81
N ILE A 30 5.45 17.18 -13.11
CA ILE A 30 5.68 16.13 -12.14
C ILE A 30 6.74 16.56 -11.11
N LYS A 31 6.41 16.52 -9.82
CA LYS A 31 7.34 16.77 -8.70
C LYS A 31 7.92 15.51 -8.11
N ILE A 32 7.08 14.51 -7.91
CA ILE A 32 7.47 13.24 -7.33
C ILE A 32 7.03 12.13 -8.29
N TRP A 33 7.91 11.18 -8.51
CA TRP A 33 7.66 9.98 -9.29
C TRP A 33 8.25 8.79 -8.55
N LEU A 34 7.42 7.91 -8.04
CA LEU A 34 7.81 6.72 -7.30
C LEU A 34 7.18 5.50 -7.96
N ARG A 35 8.02 4.57 -8.40
CA ARG A 35 7.54 3.33 -9.02
C ARG A 35 7.81 2.12 -8.14
N TYR A 36 6.78 1.30 -8.00
CA TYR A 36 6.87 -0.04 -7.42
C TYR A 36 6.34 -1.04 -8.45
N VAL A 37 7.27 -1.75 -9.10
CA VAL A 37 7.01 -2.69 -10.22
C VAL A 37 6.26 -2.00 -11.37
N ASP A 38 4.95 -2.18 -11.46
CA ASP A 38 4.02 -1.63 -12.45
C ASP A 38 3.19 -0.45 -11.92
N ASN A 39 3.16 -0.26 -10.61
CA ASN A 39 2.40 0.82 -9.98
C ASN A 39 3.28 2.07 -9.81
N ILE A 40 2.75 3.22 -10.19
CA ILE A 40 3.43 4.51 -10.11
C ILE A 40 2.62 5.46 -9.25
N PHE A 41 3.27 6.07 -8.27
CA PHE A 41 2.74 7.19 -7.51
C PHE A 41 3.41 8.47 -7.98
N ALA A 42 2.62 9.45 -8.42
CA ALA A 42 3.14 10.73 -8.88
C ALA A 42 2.40 11.90 -8.23
N THR A 43 3.12 12.99 -7.92
CA THR A 43 2.53 14.26 -7.51
C THR A 43 2.75 15.31 -8.59
N LEU A 44 1.75 16.16 -8.80
CA LEU A 44 1.67 17.15 -9.86
C LEU A 44 1.37 18.53 -9.26
N ASP A 45 1.91 19.58 -9.88
CA ASP A 45 1.56 20.95 -9.52
C ASP A 45 0.12 21.29 -9.92
N ASN A 46 -0.28 20.82 -11.10
CA ASN A 46 -1.61 21.10 -11.64
C ASN A 46 -2.33 19.80 -12.02
N PRO A 47 -3.49 19.53 -11.44
CA PRO A 47 -4.29 18.33 -11.76
C PRO A 47 -4.68 18.23 -13.25
N VAL A 48 -4.75 19.35 -13.96
CA VAL A 48 -5.10 19.40 -15.40
C VAL A 48 -4.02 18.72 -16.24
N ALA A 49 -2.75 18.85 -15.85
CA ALA A 49 -1.62 18.24 -16.54
C ALA A 49 -1.67 16.69 -16.56
N ALA A 50 -2.42 16.07 -15.66
CA ALA A 50 -2.51 14.61 -15.56
C ALA A 50 -2.95 13.94 -16.88
N LYS A 51 -3.89 14.53 -17.62
CA LYS A 51 -4.33 13.99 -18.92
C LYS A 51 -3.22 14.10 -19.97
N THR A 52 -2.53 15.23 -20.01
CA THR A 52 -1.41 15.48 -20.95
C THR A 52 -0.26 14.51 -20.70
N ILE A 53 0.07 14.29 -19.42
CA ILE A 53 1.10 13.32 -19.00
C ILE A 53 0.71 11.91 -19.40
N LEU A 54 -0.54 11.49 -19.17
CA LEU A 54 -1.04 10.18 -19.58
C LEU A 54 -0.95 9.98 -21.09
N GLN A 55 -1.37 10.97 -21.87
CA GLN A 55 -1.26 10.95 -23.35
C GLN A 55 0.21 10.84 -23.76
N PHE A 56 1.08 11.67 -23.21
CA PHE A 56 2.51 11.63 -23.47
C PHE A 56 3.09 10.24 -23.21
N LEU A 57 2.84 9.64 -22.03
CA LEU A 57 3.35 8.31 -21.69
C LEU A 57 2.85 7.22 -22.64
N ASN A 58 1.56 7.27 -23.01
CA ASN A 58 0.93 6.27 -23.87
C ASN A 58 1.36 6.35 -25.35
N THR A 59 2.05 7.43 -25.74
CA THR A 59 2.63 7.56 -27.09
C THR A 59 4.09 7.12 -27.17
N ARG A 60 4.75 6.81 -26.04
CA ARG A 60 6.20 6.51 -26.01
C ARG A 60 6.55 5.06 -26.36
N HIS A 61 5.62 4.13 -26.18
CA HIS A 61 5.88 2.72 -26.50
C HIS A 61 4.58 2.02 -26.95
N PRO A 62 4.59 1.25 -28.04
CA PRO A 62 3.36 0.65 -28.58
C PRO A 62 2.73 -0.39 -27.65
N ASN A 63 3.56 -1.15 -26.91
CA ASN A 63 3.13 -2.27 -26.07
C ASN A 63 2.93 -1.91 -24.60
N ILE A 64 3.15 -0.66 -24.21
CA ILE A 64 2.93 -0.20 -22.83
C ILE A 64 1.78 0.80 -22.82
N LYS A 65 0.81 0.53 -21.95
CA LYS A 65 -0.33 1.43 -21.72
C LYS A 65 -0.42 1.75 -20.23
N PHE A 66 -0.46 3.03 -19.95
CA PHE A 66 -0.68 3.56 -18.61
C PHE A 66 -2.15 3.89 -18.43
N THR A 67 -2.64 3.63 -17.23
CA THR A 67 -3.93 4.11 -16.73
C THR A 67 -3.69 5.07 -15.57
N ILE A 68 -4.67 5.87 -15.22
CA ILE A 68 -4.53 6.85 -14.14
C ILE A 68 -5.71 6.76 -13.17
N GLU A 69 -5.41 6.72 -11.89
CA GLU A 69 -6.36 7.00 -10.81
C GLU A 69 -5.99 8.34 -10.18
N LYS A 70 -6.97 9.21 -9.96
CA LYS A 70 -6.74 10.53 -9.37
C LYS A 70 -7.22 10.57 -7.93
N GLU A 71 -6.58 11.42 -7.15
CA GLU A 71 -7.07 11.78 -5.83
C GLU A 71 -8.51 12.30 -5.91
N GLY A 72 -9.37 11.82 -5.02
CA GLY A 72 -10.73 12.30 -4.91
C GLY A 72 -11.76 11.60 -5.77
N GLU A 73 -11.38 10.71 -6.70
CA GLU A 73 -12.35 9.97 -7.52
C GLU A 73 -13.26 9.05 -6.69
N LYS A 74 -12.72 8.37 -5.69
CA LYS A 74 -13.47 7.45 -4.81
C LYS A 74 -13.83 8.06 -3.47
N LYS A 75 -12.99 8.92 -2.92
CA LYS A 75 -13.18 9.62 -1.65
C LYS A 75 -12.34 10.90 -1.64
N ARG A 76 -12.96 12.01 -1.22
CA ARG A 76 -12.32 13.33 -1.19
C ARG A 76 -10.96 13.27 -0.48
N ASN A 77 -9.95 13.90 -1.08
CA ASN A 77 -8.58 14.00 -0.56
C ASN A 77 -7.89 12.65 -0.26
N THR A 78 -8.29 11.56 -0.92
CA THR A 78 -7.67 10.25 -0.70
C THR A 78 -7.30 9.57 -2.00
N LEU A 79 -6.16 8.89 -1.98
CA LEU A 79 -5.69 8.04 -3.08
C LEU A 79 -5.20 6.71 -2.52
N PRO A 80 -5.74 5.56 -2.96
CA PRO A 80 -5.16 4.26 -2.66
C PRO A 80 -3.90 4.04 -3.51
N PHE A 81 -2.82 3.61 -2.86
CA PHE A 81 -1.60 3.20 -3.53
C PHE A 81 -1.05 1.94 -2.87
N LEU A 82 -0.99 0.85 -3.61
CA LEU A 82 -0.69 -0.48 -3.09
C LEU A 82 -1.65 -0.86 -1.94
N ASP A 83 -1.13 -1.16 -0.75
CA ASP A 83 -1.93 -1.41 0.46
C ASP A 83 -1.99 -0.23 1.42
N THR A 84 -1.64 0.95 0.93
CA THR A 84 -1.67 2.21 1.67
C THR A 84 -2.74 3.15 1.10
N ARG A 85 -3.54 3.74 1.96
CA ARG A 85 -4.39 4.87 1.64
C ARG A 85 -3.64 6.15 2.00
N VAL A 86 -3.32 6.95 1.01
CA VAL A 86 -2.72 8.28 1.19
C VAL A 86 -3.87 9.29 1.34
N ILE A 87 -3.83 10.08 2.39
CA ILE A 87 -4.83 11.09 2.72
C ILE A 87 -4.12 12.43 2.76
N ARG A 88 -4.55 13.36 1.91
CA ARG A 88 -4.02 14.72 1.89
C ARG A 88 -4.72 15.56 2.97
N ASN A 89 -3.95 16.06 3.91
CA ASN A 89 -4.37 17.08 4.88
C ASN A 89 -3.74 18.43 4.48
N VAL A 90 -4.14 19.52 5.12
CA VAL A 90 -3.70 20.87 4.75
C VAL A 90 -2.19 20.98 4.62
N ASP A 91 -1.44 20.52 5.63
CA ASP A 91 0.03 20.69 5.69
C ASP A 91 0.82 19.39 5.56
N LYS A 92 0.16 18.24 5.49
CA LYS A 92 0.86 16.94 5.49
C LYS A 92 0.03 15.82 4.88
N TYR A 93 0.73 14.77 4.47
CA TYR A 93 0.10 13.51 4.10
C TYR A 93 -0.04 12.60 5.31
N ILE A 94 -1.20 12.00 5.44
CA ILE A 94 -1.51 10.98 6.45
C ILE A 94 -1.69 9.67 5.71
N THR A 95 -1.20 8.58 6.28
CA THR A 95 -1.37 7.25 5.70
C THR A 95 -2.13 6.32 6.62
N SER A 96 -2.91 5.43 6.05
CA SER A 96 -3.61 4.33 6.72
C SER A 96 -3.64 3.09 5.85
N VAL A 97 -3.94 1.93 6.44
CA VAL A 97 -4.05 0.69 5.66
C VAL A 97 -5.22 0.79 4.68
N TYR A 98 -4.97 0.40 3.44
CA TYR A 98 -6.00 0.28 2.42
C TYR A 98 -6.44 -1.18 2.27
N HIS A 99 -7.71 -1.42 2.39
CA HIS A 99 -8.34 -2.69 2.05
C HIS A 99 -9.09 -2.53 0.74
N LYS A 100 -8.81 -3.39 -0.22
CA LYS A 100 -9.54 -3.43 -1.50
C LYS A 100 -11.01 -3.78 -1.23
N PRO A 101 -11.97 -3.34 -2.05
CA PRO A 101 -13.38 -3.73 -1.91
C PRO A 101 -13.61 -5.25 -1.93
N THR A 102 -12.70 -5.99 -2.59
CA THR A 102 -12.72 -7.46 -2.68
C THR A 102 -12.07 -8.15 -1.47
N PHE A 103 -11.59 -7.40 -0.49
CA PHE A 103 -10.93 -7.97 0.68
C PHE A 103 -11.96 -8.70 1.58
N THR A 104 -11.77 -9.99 1.74
CA THR A 104 -12.69 -10.86 2.51
C THR A 104 -12.33 -10.99 3.98
N GLY A 105 -11.10 -10.67 4.36
CA GLY A 105 -10.58 -10.91 5.71
C GLY A 105 -10.26 -12.38 6.00
N VAL A 106 -10.23 -13.23 4.99
CA VAL A 106 -9.86 -14.64 5.16
C VAL A 106 -8.34 -14.74 5.32
N TYR A 107 -7.91 -15.25 6.45
CA TYR A 107 -6.53 -15.56 6.80
C TYR A 107 -6.40 -17.02 7.25
N LEU A 108 -5.24 -17.38 7.73
CA LEU A 108 -4.98 -18.69 8.32
C LEU A 108 -5.94 -18.95 9.48
N ASN A 109 -6.79 -19.98 9.37
CA ASN A 109 -7.77 -20.32 10.39
C ASN A 109 -7.08 -20.92 11.62
N TRP A 110 -7.56 -20.58 12.83
CA TRP A 110 -7.00 -21.08 14.08
C TRP A 110 -7.11 -22.59 14.24
N LYS A 111 -8.19 -23.20 13.77
CA LYS A 111 -8.41 -24.66 13.82
C LYS A 111 -7.65 -25.45 12.75
N SER A 112 -6.93 -24.78 11.82
CA SER A 112 -6.11 -25.48 10.83
C SER A 112 -4.99 -26.29 11.51
N LEU A 113 -4.47 -27.29 10.82
CA LEU A 113 -3.36 -28.14 11.31
C LEU A 113 -2.00 -27.41 11.38
N THR A 114 -1.95 -26.16 10.92
CA THR A 114 -0.73 -25.35 10.94
C THR A 114 -0.25 -25.11 12.37
N ALA A 115 1.05 -25.21 12.58
CA ALA A 115 1.64 -25.02 13.92
C ALA A 115 1.34 -23.63 14.50
N ARG A 116 1.06 -23.56 15.80
CA ARG A 116 0.67 -22.36 16.55
C ARG A 116 1.60 -21.16 16.32
N LYS A 117 2.92 -21.40 16.19
CA LYS A 117 3.90 -20.34 15.94
C LYS A 117 3.59 -19.50 14.70
N TYR A 118 3.10 -20.11 13.63
CA TYR A 118 2.74 -19.38 12.39
C TYR A 118 1.45 -18.57 12.57
N LYS A 119 0.49 -19.06 13.35
CA LYS A 119 -0.74 -18.35 13.70
C LYS A 119 -0.45 -17.09 14.52
N ILE A 120 0.42 -17.18 15.51
CA ILE A 120 0.90 -16.02 16.28
C ILE A 120 1.75 -15.09 15.40
N GLY A 121 2.60 -15.67 14.54
CA GLY A 121 3.39 -14.93 13.56
C GLY A 121 2.53 -14.09 12.63
N LEU A 122 1.37 -14.59 12.18
CA LEU A 122 0.42 -13.84 11.38
C LEU A 122 -0.09 -12.60 12.11
N ILE A 123 -0.50 -12.71 13.38
CA ILE A 123 -0.94 -11.55 14.16
C ILE A 123 0.16 -10.50 14.24
N ASN A 124 1.40 -10.90 14.57
CA ASN A 124 2.54 -9.99 14.64
C ASN A 124 2.86 -9.33 13.28
N CYS A 125 2.75 -10.07 12.18
CA CYS A 125 2.95 -9.54 10.83
C CYS A 125 1.92 -8.45 10.50
N LEU A 126 0.63 -8.69 10.80
CA LEU A 126 -0.44 -7.75 10.56
C LEU A 126 -0.33 -6.51 11.45
N LEU A 127 0.05 -6.66 12.73
CA LEU A 127 0.34 -5.54 13.62
C LEU A 127 1.51 -4.70 13.09
N ASN A 128 2.62 -5.34 12.72
CA ASN A 128 3.78 -4.65 12.15
C ASN A 128 3.39 -3.84 10.90
N ARG A 129 2.55 -4.41 10.03
CA ARG A 129 2.01 -3.70 8.87
C ARG A 129 1.21 -2.45 9.28
N ILE A 130 0.34 -2.54 10.29
CA ILE A 130 -0.44 -1.40 10.81
C ILE A 130 0.50 -0.29 11.28
N TRP A 131 1.50 -0.63 12.11
CA TRP A 131 2.44 0.35 12.66
C TRP A 131 3.32 1.01 11.61
N ARG A 132 3.71 0.29 10.58
CA ARG A 132 4.51 0.84 9.47
C ARG A 132 3.71 1.72 8.52
N ILE A 133 2.42 1.42 8.32
CA ILE A 133 1.58 2.13 7.35
C ILE A 133 0.85 3.30 7.99
N CYS A 134 0.28 3.13 9.18
CA CYS A 134 -0.54 4.16 9.80
C CYS A 134 0.32 5.23 10.49
N THR A 135 0.21 6.47 10.03
CA THR A 135 0.96 7.60 10.59
C THR A 135 0.34 8.20 11.85
N THR A 136 -0.96 8.00 12.09
CA THR A 136 -1.66 8.55 13.25
C THR A 136 -2.15 7.46 14.19
N GLN A 137 -2.19 7.77 15.50
CA GLN A 137 -2.70 6.85 16.51
C GLN A 137 -4.15 6.45 16.23
N LYS A 138 -4.99 7.40 15.87
CA LYS A 138 -6.40 7.14 15.51
C LYS A 138 -6.54 6.04 14.43
N HIS A 139 -5.77 6.12 13.35
CA HIS A 139 -5.83 5.11 12.29
C HIS A 139 -5.26 3.76 12.72
N ARG A 140 -4.28 3.74 13.64
CA ARG A 140 -3.78 2.50 14.25
C ARG A 140 -4.86 1.82 15.07
N ASP A 141 -5.55 2.56 15.93
CA ASP A 141 -6.60 2.02 16.81
C ASP A 141 -7.79 1.50 16.01
N GLU A 142 -8.22 2.25 14.98
CA GLU A 142 -9.25 1.80 14.06
C GLU A 142 -8.88 0.50 13.35
N GLU A 143 -7.62 0.38 12.91
CA GLU A 143 -7.17 -0.80 12.17
C GLU A 143 -6.92 -2.00 13.08
N VAL A 144 -6.43 -1.79 14.32
CA VAL A 144 -6.33 -2.83 15.34
C VAL A 144 -7.72 -3.37 15.71
N SER A 145 -8.72 -2.50 15.82
CA SER A 145 -10.10 -2.91 16.10
C SER A 145 -10.66 -3.79 14.97
N LYS A 146 -10.42 -3.43 13.70
CA LYS A 146 -10.78 -4.25 12.55
C LYS A 146 -10.02 -5.59 12.55
N LEU A 147 -8.73 -5.57 12.88
CA LEU A 147 -7.91 -6.78 12.95
C LEU A 147 -8.47 -7.76 13.98
N LYS A 148 -8.89 -7.30 15.16
CA LYS A 148 -9.54 -8.14 16.18
C LYS A 148 -10.77 -8.85 15.61
N LEU A 149 -11.65 -8.12 14.92
CA LEU A 149 -12.84 -8.68 14.28
C LEU A 149 -12.51 -9.70 13.19
N ILE A 150 -11.49 -9.43 12.38
CA ILE A 150 -11.03 -10.34 11.34
C ILE A 150 -10.47 -11.63 11.94
N LEU A 151 -9.64 -11.52 12.98
CA LEU A 151 -9.07 -12.69 13.66
C LEU A 151 -10.15 -13.53 14.34
N ALA A 152 -11.14 -12.92 14.99
CA ALA A 152 -12.28 -13.62 15.57
C ALA A 152 -13.07 -14.41 14.50
N LYS A 153 -13.31 -13.82 13.31
CA LYS A 153 -13.91 -14.52 12.16
C LYS A 153 -13.09 -15.70 11.65
N ASN A 154 -11.77 -15.67 11.85
CA ASN A 154 -10.85 -16.76 11.53
C ASN A 154 -10.64 -17.72 12.75
N GLU A 155 -11.56 -17.66 13.72
CA GLU A 155 -11.66 -18.54 14.89
C GLU A 155 -10.49 -18.44 15.88
N TYR A 156 -9.76 -17.33 15.90
CA TYR A 156 -8.73 -17.07 16.91
C TYR A 156 -9.38 -16.81 18.28
N PRO A 157 -8.91 -17.46 19.36
CA PRO A 157 -9.39 -17.17 20.72
C PRO A 157 -9.07 -15.73 21.15
N ASP A 158 -10.03 -15.06 21.77
CA ASP A 158 -9.89 -13.64 22.19
C ASP A 158 -8.70 -13.41 23.12
N GLU A 159 -8.43 -14.38 24.03
CA GLU A 159 -7.26 -14.32 24.91
C GLU A 159 -5.94 -14.27 24.13
N ILE A 160 -5.83 -15.06 23.06
CA ILE A 160 -4.63 -15.10 22.21
C ILE A 160 -4.50 -13.79 21.42
N ILE A 161 -5.59 -13.29 20.90
CA ILE A 161 -5.63 -12.01 20.17
C ILE A 161 -5.15 -10.89 21.10
N THR A 162 -5.79 -10.71 22.24
CA THR A 162 -5.51 -9.66 23.21
C THR A 162 -4.08 -9.76 23.73
N LYS A 163 -3.67 -10.92 24.26
CA LYS A 163 -2.32 -11.14 24.77
C LYS A 163 -1.23 -10.85 23.74
N THR A 164 -1.46 -11.21 22.47
CA THR A 164 -0.47 -10.97 21.41
C THR A 164 -0.38 -9.50 21.05
N ILE A 165 -1.52 -8.80 21.00
CA ILE A 165 -1.57 -7.35 20.73
C ILE A 165 -0.88 -6.58 21.86
N ASP A 166 -1.22 -6.86 23.12
CA ASP A 166 -0.64 -6.16 24.28
C ASP A 166 0.87 -6.36 24.35
N LYS A 167 1.33 -7.59 24.12
CA LYS A 167 2.78 -7.90 24.04
C LYS A 167 3.46 -7.15 22.90
N TYR A 168 2.80 -7.00 21.74
CA TYR A 168 3.34 -6.26 20.60
C TYR A 168 3.46 -4.77 20.93
N ILE A 169 2.41 -4.16 21.49
CA ILE A 169 2.38 -2.76 21.89
C ILE A 169 3.44 -2.46 22.93
N SER A 170 3.51 -3.26 24.02
CA SER A 170 4.51 -3.09 25.08
C SER A 170 5.93 -3.12 24.54
N ARG A 171 6.24 -4.02 23.59
CA ARG A 171 7.55 -4.11 22.97
C ARG A 171 7.92 -2.85 22.16
N ILE A 172 6.96 -2.24 21.50
CA ILE A 172 7.22 -1.03 20.69
C ILE A 172 7.43 0.17 21.62
N THR A 173 6.61 0.31 22.66
CA THR A 173 6.71 1.42 23.62
C THR A 173 8.04 1.41 24.38
N LEU A 174 8.63 0.24 24.60
CA LEU A 174 9.94 0.12 25.26
C LEU A 174 11.13 0.45 24.34
N ASN A 175 10.93 0.44 23.02
CA ASN A 175 11.98 0.70 22.01
C ASN A 175 11.90 2.12 21.41
N THR A 176 10.99 2.96 21.87
CA THR A 176 10.83 4.38 21.50
C THR A 176 11.34 5.27 22.60
#